data_12b00baf33066a1d72e6f9712beaea38
#
_entry.id   12b00baf33066a1d72e6f9712beaea38
#
_cell.length_a   1.000
_cell.length_b   1.000
_cell.length_c   1.000
_cell.angle_alpha   90.00
_cell.angle_beta   90.00
_cell.angle_gamma   90.00
#
_symmetry.space_group_name_H-M   'P 1'
#
loop_
_entity.id
_entity.type
_entity.pdbx_description
1 polymer ?
#
loop_
_entity_poly.entity_id
_entity_poly.type
_entity_poly.pdbx_seq_one_letter_code
_entity_poly.pdbx_strand_id
1 'polypeptide(L)'
;MKTSRVFLFILILFALVSLRLGVNCRGTTPVTTTSFTSIPEIKYFLIDKYSNLFWCDPDLYPIARLGIEQQNAIDQFDTIKANNTEFTAILKHLSFPVKNDYTDHEKLLIYQQYKTLTLGLEVTGTSSPYTFTLRTGENPGYRIIGSITSSSVIKVLSQETSFNSCPICLSQGTFIFTPLGQVPVENLKPGMIIWTVDKTGIRIAVPVLQVSRTAVRKSFAMVRVQLEDGRSITASAGHPTSVGIDLGNYNVADMLDGSKISKIDIVSYNAGFTYDVLPGGDTGFYWANGILLKSTLMR
;
A
#
# COMPACT_ATOMS: atom_id res chain seq x y z
N MET A 1 85.32 24.27 12.96
CA MET A 1 84.59 25.45 12.86
C MET A 1 84.18 25.63 11.42
N LYS A 2 83.13 24.95 10.99
CA LYS A 2 82.56 24.93 9.64
C LYS A 2 81.04 24.89 9.81
N THR A 3 80.33 25.96 9.62
CA THR A 3 78.89 25.95 9.38
C THR A 3 78.49 27.35 8.92
N SER A 4 78.48 27.61 7.64
CA SER A 4 77.74 28.75 7.08
C SER A 4 77.87 28.74 5.54
N ARG A 5 77.21 27.86 4.84
CA ARG A 5 77.05 27.94 3.37
C ARG A 5 75.85 27.14 2.81
N VAL A 6 74.85 26.77 3.63
CA VAL A 6 73.71 26.00 3.19
C VAL A 6 72.41 26.82 3.15
N PHE A 7 72.40 28.06 3.60
CA PHE A 7 71.15 28.85 3.79
C PHE A 7 70.77 29.76 2.60
N LEU A 8 71.55 29.77 1.50
CA LEU A 8 71.28 30.71 0.40
C LEU A 8 70.70 30.06 -0.85
N PHE A 9 70.48 28.76 -0.88
CA PHE A 9 69.92 28.07 -2.09
C PHE A 9 68.44 27.70 -1.95
N ILE A 10 67.82 27.89 -0.81
CA ILE A 10 66.40 27.53 -0.59
C ILE A 10 65.45 28.72 -0.86
N LEU A 11 65.90 29.93 -1.00
CA LEU A 11 65.08 31.13 -1.20
C LEU A 11 64.79 31.48 -2.67
N ILE A 12 65.40 30.81 -3.64
CA ILE A 12 65.17 31.08 -5.08
C ILE A 12 64.22 30.08 -5.73
N LEU A 13 63.88 28.96 -5.08
CA LEU A 13 62.93 27.96 -5.62
C LEU A 13 61.46 28.21 -5.21
N PHE A 14 61.13 29.20 -4.39
CA PHE A 14 59.77 29.54 -3.97
C PHE A 14 59.08 30.63 -4.81
N ALA A 15 59.77 31.25 -5.77
CA ALA A 15 59.24 32.39 -6.53
C ALA A 15 58.71 32.03 -7.94
N LEU A 16 58.66 30.73 -8.34
CA LEU A 16 58.19 30.31 -9.64
C LEU A 16 57.01 29.29 -9.67
N VAL A 17 56.38 29.05 -8.52
CA VAL A 17 55.20 28.14 -8.45
C VAL A 17 53.87 28.87 -8.28
N SER A 18 53.84 30.19 -8.29
CA SER A 18 52.62 30.96 -7.97
C SER A 18 51.95 31.64 -9.16
N LEU A 19 51.94 31.00 -10.35
CA LEU A 19 51.13 31.55 -11.45
C LEU A 19 50.54 30.45 -12.35
N ARG A 20 49.76 29.54 -11.84
CA ARG A 20 48.70 28.79 -12.57
C ARG A 20 47.60 28.37 -11.59
N LEU A 21 46.95 29.29 -10.90
CA LEU A 21 45.59 29.08 -10.41
C LEU A 21 44.67 29.27 -11.64
N GLY A 22 44.60 28.22 -12.46
CA GLY A 22 43.50 28.08 -13.41
C GLY A 22 42.19 28.09 -12.64
N VAL A 23 41.39 29.10 -12.88
CA VAL A 23 39.98 29.13 -12.48
C VAL A 23 39.32 27.93 -13.14
N ASN A 24 39.22 26.80 -12.40
CA ASN A 24 38.31 25.75 -12.77
C ASN A 24 36.88 26.31 -12.59
N CYS A 25 36.33 26.88 -13.64
CA CYS A 25 34.88 26.95 -13.78
C CYS A 25 34.39 25.53 -13.66
N ARG A 26 33.91 25.15 -12.46
CA ARG A 26 33.04 23.99 -12.30
C ARG A 26 31.89 24.22 -13.27
N GLY A 27 31.94 23.54 -14.39
CA GLY A 27 30.82 23.42 -15.26
C GLY A 27 29.67 22.87 -14.41
N THR A 28 28.70 23.69 -14.12
CA THR A 28 27.40 23.24 -13.65
C THR A 28 26.88 22.35 -14.76
N THR A 29 26.92 21.04 -14.54
CA THR A 29 26.18 20.08 -15.38
C THR A 29 24.77 20.63 -15.51
N PRO A 30 24.25 20.84 -16.72
CA PRO A 30 22.90 21.31 -16.89
C PRO A 30 21.99 20.27 -16.22
N VAL A 31 21.26 20.68 -15.18
CA VAL A 31 20.19 19.90 -14.61
C VAL A 31 19.16 19.75 -15.74
N THR A 32 19.09 18.56 -16.32
CA THR A 32 18.09 18.25 -17.33
C THR A 32 16.73 18.34 -16.65
N THR A 33 16.08 19.48 -16.76
CA THR A 33 14.71 19.68 -16.28
C THR A 33 13.78 18.91 -17.20
N THR A 34 13.25 17.81 -16.72
CA THR A 34 12.19 17.08 -17.41
C THR A 34 10.92 17.93 -17.33
N SER A 35 10.34 18.27 -18.48
CA SER A 35 9.05 18.96 -18.53
C SER A 35 7.95 17.94 -18.80
N PHE A 36 6.94 17.88 -17.94
CA PHE A 36 5.79 16.98 -18.08
C PHE A 36 4.69 17.63 -18.89
N THR A 37 4.06 16.85 -19.76
CA THR A 37 2.94 17.26 -20.61
C THR A 37 1.62 16.65 -20.14
N SER A 38 1.67 15.64 -19.24
CA SER A 38 0.47 14.94 -18.76
C SER A 38 0.61 14.42 -17.31
N ILE A 39 -0.50 14.18 -16.66
CA ILE A 39 -0.55 13.60 -15.31
C ILE A 39 0.08 12.20 -15.26
N PRO A 40 -0.13 11.27 -16.22
CA PRO A 40 0.56 9.99 -16.22
C PRO A 40 2.09 10.11 -16.27
N GLU A 41 2.66 11.07 -16.99
CA GLU A 41 4.11 11.30 -16.99
C GLU A 41 4.62 11.76 -15.60
N ILE A 42 3.87 12.63 -14.93
CA ILE A 42 4.16 13.03 -13.54
C ILE A 42 4.11 11.81 -12.61
N LYS A 43 3.10 10.95 -12.76
CA LYS A 43 2.97 9.72 -11.95
C LYS A 43 4.17 8.79 -12.15
N TYR A 44 4.59 8.54 -13.37
CA TYR A 44 5.78 7.72 -13.64
C TYR A 44 7.04 8.32 -13.02
N PHE A 45 7.25 9.63 -13.15
CA PHE A 45 8.38 10.28 -12.51
C PHE A 45 8.38 10.10 -10.98
N LEU A 46 7.20 10.18 -10.34
CA LEU A 46 7.06 9.94 -8.90
C LEU A 46 7.30 8.47 -8.55
N ILE A 47 6.81 7.52 -9.37
CA ILE A 47 7.06 6.07 -9.20
C ILE A 47 8.56 5.76 -9.24
N ASP A 48 9.26 6.31 -10.21
CA ASP A 48 10.72 6.13 -10.35
C ASP A 48 11.48 6.75 -9.17
N LYS A 49 10.99 7.88 -8.65
CA LYS A 49 11.59 8.57 -7.49
C LYS A 49 11.35 7.85 -6.18
N TYR A 50 10.19 7.20 -6.01
CA TYR A 50 9.76 6.49 -4.81
C TYR A 50 9.62 4.99 -5.11
N SER A 51 10.76 4.30 -5.30
CA SER A 51 10.84 2.92 -5.79
C SER A 51 10.11 1.86 -4.96
N ASN A 52 9.82 2.13 -3.70
CA ASN A 52 9.10 1.22 -2.79
C ASN A 52 7.64 1.64 -2.61
N LEU A 53 6.98 1.98 -3.70
CA LEU A 53 5.58 2.37 -3.69
C LEU A 53 4.72 1.25 -3.11
N PHE A 54 3.88 1.60 -2.12
CA PHE A 54 2.97 0.66 -1.49
C PHE A 54 1.53 0.92 -1.94
N TRP A 55 0.88 -0.12 -2.43
CA TRP A 55 -0.54 -0.13 -2.77
C TRP A 55 -1.07 -1.57 -2.79
N CYS A 56 -2.38 -1.73 -2.69
CA CYS A 56 -3.01 -3.04 -2.64
C CYS A 56 -3.55 -3.41 -4.01
N ASP A 57 -2.95 -4.42 -4.62
CA ASP A 57 -3.39 -4.94 -5.91
C ASP A 57 -4.72 -5.69 -5.73
N PRO A 58 -5.81 -5.28 -6.40
CA PRO A 58 -7.11 -5.90 -6.27
C PRO A 58 -7.19 -7.32 -6.82
N ASP A 59 -6.23 -7.73 -7.66
CA ASP A 59 -6.19 -9.08 -8.22
C ASP A 59 -5.47 -10.06 -7.28
N LEU A 60 -4.64 -9.50 -6.37
CA LEU A 60 -3.90 -10.27 -5.36
C LEU A 60 -4.57 -10.20 -3.98
N TYR A 61 -5.38 -9.17 -3.73
CA TYR A 61 -6.04 -8.94 -2.45
C TYR A 61 -7.56 -8.79 -2.61
N PRO A 62 -8.33 -9.36 -1.69
CA PRO A 62 -7.94 -10.13 -0.52
C PRO A 62 -7.50 -11.57 -0.80
N ILE A 63 -7.73 -12.11 -2.00
CA ILE A 63 -7.29 -13.45 -2.42
C ILE A 63 -6.74 -13.39 -3.84
N ALA A 64 -5.51 -13.84 -4.01
CA ALA A 64 -4.97 -14.14 -5.33
C ALA A 64 -5.70 -15.36 -5.92
N ARG A 65 -6.37 -15.18 -7.04
CA ARG A 65 -6.97 -16.28 -7.81
C ARG A 65 -6.11 -16.54 -9.03
N LEU A 66 -5.71 -17.79 -9.23
CA LEU A 66 -4.93 -18.17 -10.39
C LEU A 66 -5.60 -17.73 -11.70
N GLY A 67 -4.89 -16.96 -12.52
CA GLY A 67 -5.36 -16.48 -13.81
C GLY A 67 -6.30 -15.27 -13.78
N ILE A 68 -6.73 -14.77 -12.61
CA ILE A 68 -7.68 -13.63 -12.55
C ILE A 68 -7.05 -12.35 -13.11
N GLU A 69 -5.79 -12.07 -12.80
CA GLU A 69 -5.09 -10.89 -13.31
C GLU A 69 -4.98 -10.91 -14.83
N GLN A 70 -4.69 -12.09 -15.39
CA GLN A 70 -4.64 -12.30 -16.85
C GLN A 70 -6.01 -12.05 -17.49
N GLN A 71 -7.07 -12.58 -16.89
CA GLN A 71 -8.43 -12.39 -17.40
C GLN A 71 -8.85 -10.92 -17.33
N ASN A 72 -8.60 -10.26 -16.20
CA ASN A 72 -8.88 -8.84 -16.03
C ASN A 72 -8.08 -7.97 -17.00
N ALA A 73 -6.85 -8.35 -17.33
CA ALA A 73 -6.04 -7.65 -18.33
C ALA A 73 -6.67 -7.71 -19.72
N ILE A 74 -7.24 -8.85 -20.09
CA ILE A 74 -7.96 -9.02 -21.37
C ILE A 74 -9.26 -8.22 -21.36
N ASP A 75 -10.06 -8.37 -20.31
CA ASP A 75 -11.40 -7.78 -20.19
C ASP A 75 -11.36 -6.24 -20.13
N GLN A 76 -10.33 -5.66 -19.51
CA GLN A 76 -10.18 -4.22 -19.35
C GLN A 76 -9.36 -3.53 -20.46
N PHE A 77 -8.75 -4.30 -21.35
CA PHE A 77 -7.80 -3.76 -22.35
C PHE A 77 -8.40 -2.63 -23.19
N ASP A 78 -9.59 -2.81 -23.73
CA ASP A 78 -10.24 -1.82 -24.58
C ASP A 78 -10.57 -0.53 -23.80
N THR A 79 -10.95 -0.67 -22.53
CA THR A 79 -11.19 0.47 -21.64
C THR A 79 -9.91 1.25 -21.38
N ILE A 80 -8.80 0.56 -21.13
CA ILE A 80 -7.48 1.19 -20.93
C ILE A 80 -7.02 1.88 -22.21
N LYS A 81 -7.16 1.22 -23.35
CA LYS A 81 -6.81 1.75 -24.67
C LYS A 81 -7.61 3.00 -25.04
N ALA A 82 -8.88 3.09 -24.61
CA ALA A 82 -9.72 4.25 -24.86
C ALA A 82 -9.23 5.54 -24.19
N ASN A 83 -8.51 5.46 -23.06
CA ASN A 83 -7.83 6.60 -22.45
C ASN A 83 -6.47 6.83 -23.14
N ASN A 84 -6.50 7.51 -24.28
CA ASN A 84 -5.31 7.69 -25.13
C ASN A 84 -4.11 8.31 -24.41
N THR A 85 -4.33 9.26 -23.49
CA THR A 85 -3.25 9.93 -22.74
C THR A 85 -2.54 8.97 -21.81
N GLU A 86 -3.29 8.19 -21.05
CA GLU A 86 -2.75 7.22 -20.10
C GLU A 86 -2.13 6.03 -20.83
N PHE A 87 -2.82 5.51 -21.85
CA PHE A 87 -2.34 4.41 -22.68
C PHE A 87 -1.00 4.74 -23.37
N THR A 88 -0.88 5.94 -23.96
CA THR A 88 0.37 6.39 -24.59
C THR A 88 1.52 6.49 -23.58
N ALA A 89 1.25 6.99 -22.37
CA ALA A 89 2.26 7.05 -21.31
C ALA A 89 2.69 5.65 -20.84
N ILE A 90 1.75 4.71 -20.74
CA ILE A 90 2.04 3.30 -20.43
C ILE A 90 2.94 2.66 -21.49
N LEU A 91 2.58 2.81 -22.77
CA LEU A 91 3.39 2.26 -23.87
C LEU A 91 4.80 2.85 -23.88
N LYS A 92 4.93 4.16 -23.66
CA LYS A 92 6.23 4.84 -23.57
C LYS A 92 7.07 4.28 -22.42
N HIS A 93 6.48 4.09 -21.25
CA HIS A 93 7.16 3.54 -20.07
C HIS A 93 7.62 2.08 -20.29
N LEU A 94 6.78 1.26 -20.91
CA LEU A 94 7.11 -0.12 -21.28
C LEU A 94 8.04 -0.24 -22.50
N SER A 95 8.33 0.86 -23.19
CA SER A 95 9.03 0.86 -24.47
C SER A 95 8.32 0.01 -25.55
N PHE A 96 7.00 -0.02 -25.51
CA PHE A 96 6.19 -0.73 -26.50
C PHE A 96 5.83 0.17 -27.68
N PRO A 97 5.89 -0.35 -28.91
CA PRO A 97 5.41 0.39 -30.08
C PRO A 97 3.87 0.48 -30.05
N VAL A 98 3.34 1.55 -30.64
CA VAL A 98 1.92 1.65 -30.92
C VAL A 98 1.56 0.69 -32.03
N LYS A 99 0.60 -0.20 -31.81
CA LYS A 99 0.11 -1.19 -32.79
C LYS A 99 -1.39 -1.44 -32.63
N ASN A 100 -1.98 -2.07 -33.63
CA ASN A 100 -3.43 -2.33 -33.64
C ASN A 100 -3.80 -3.43 -32.64
N ASP A 101 -2.95 -4.44 -32.50
CA ASP A 101 -3.19 -5.60 -31.64
C ASP A 101 -2.01 -5.89 -30.73
N TYR A 102 -2.30 -6.41 -29.53
CA TYR A 102 -1.36 -6.76 -28.48
C TYR A 102 -1.59 -8.19 -28.02
N THR A 103 -0.53 -8.92 -27.77
CA THR A 103 -0.62 -10.27 -27.18
C THR A 103 -1.17 -10.23 -25.76
N ASP A 104 -1.69 -11.33 -25.25
CA ASP A 104 -2.21 -11.40 -23.87
C ASP A 104 -1.14 -11.07 -22.82
N HIS A 105 0.12 -11.43 -23.10
CA HIS A 105 1.24 -11.04 -22.23
C HIS A 105 1.48 -9.51 -22.24
N GLU A 106 1.41 -8.87 -23.38
CA GLU A 106 1.55 -7.41 -23.47
C GLU A 106 0.35 -6.71 -22.82
N LYS A 107 -0.87 -7.23 -23.00
CA LYS A 107 -2.07 -6.74 -22.31
C LYS A 107 -1.92 -6.83 -20.79
N LEU A 108 -1.34 -7.94 -20.29
CA LEU A 108 -1.05 -8.10 -18.87
C LEU A 108 -0.06 -7.03 -18.36
N LEU A 109 1.04 -6.79 -19.06
CA LEU A 109 2.01 -5.76 -18.68
C LEU A 109 1.40 -4.35 -18.70
N ILE A 110 0.59 -4.05 -19.73
CA ILE A 110 -0.16 -2.79 -19.83
C ILE A 110 -1.12 -2.64 -18.65
N TYR A 111 -1.87 -3.69 -18.30
CA TYR A 111 -2.81 -3.70 -17.19
C TYR A 111 -2.13 -3.50 -15.84
N GLN A 112 -0.97 -4.12 -15.61
CA GLN A 112 -0.17 -3.93 -14.40
C GLN A 112 0.28 -2.48 -14.24
N GLN A 113 0.72 -1.84 -15.32
CA GLN A 113 1.06 -0.42 -15.31
C GLN A 113 -0.17 0.46 -15.07
N TYR A 114 -1.28 0.16 -15.70
CA TYR A 114 -2.55 0.86 -15.48
C TYR A 114 -2.98 0.80 -14.00
N LYS A 115 -2.92 -0.39 -13.37
CA LYS A 115 -3.21 -0.52 -11.93
C LYS A 115 -2.26 0.33 -11.09
N THR A 116 -0.97 0.31 -11.38
CA THR A 116 0.03 1.12 -10.66
C THR A 116 -0.25 2.61 -10.76
N LEU A 117 -0.57 3.12 -11.97
CA LEU A 117 -0.93 4.52 -12.18
C LEU A 117 -2.22 4.91 -11.48
N THR A 118 -3.20 4.00 -11.42
CA THR A 118 -4.54 4.30 -10.90
C THR A 118 -4.61 4.15 -9.38
N LEU A 119 -3.91 3.16 -8.82
CA LEU A 119 -4.04 2.75 -7.41
C LEU A 119 -2.81 3.07 -6.57
N GLY A 120 -1.63 3.17 -7.18
CA GLY A 120 -0.37 3.32 -6.46
C GLY A 120 -0.18 4.71 -5.87
N LEU A 121 -0.67 5.73 -6.56
CA LEU A 121 -0.53 7.12 -6.12
C LEU A 121 -1.63 8.01 -6.69
N GLU A 122 -1.89 9.10 -5.99
CA GLU A 122 -2.81 10.14 -6.43
C GLU A 122 -2.03 11.39 -6.83
N VAL A 123 -2.40 11.99 -7.96
CA VAL A 123 -1.92 13.31 -8.39
C VAL A 123 -3.15 14.15 -8.73
N THR A 124 -3.29 15.30 -8.08
CA THR A 124 -4.42 16.21 -8.23
C THR A 124 -3.96 17.61 -8.61
N GLY A 125 -4.86 18.37 -9.21
CA GLY A 125 -4.63 19.73 -9.70
C GLY A 125 -4.81 19.81 -11.21
N THR A 126 -5.23 21.00 -11.68
CA THR A 126 -5.46 21.30 -13.10
C THR A 126 -4.27 22.02 -13.74
N SER A 127 -3.35 22.53 -12.91
CA SER A 127 -2.15 23.26 -13.34
C SER A 127 -1.03 23.08 -12.32
N SER A 128 0.22 23.33 -12.76
CA SER A 128 1.41 23.31 -11.89
C SER A 128 1.36 24.44 -10.83
N PRO A 129 1.75 24.14 -9.55
CA PRO A 129 2.18 22.84 -9.05
C PRO A 129 1.02 21.90 -8.78
N TYR A 130 1.21 20.62 -9.08
CA TYR A 130 0.28 19.54 -8.78
C TYR A 130 0.52 19.02 -7.37
N THR A 131 -0.53 18.57 -6.68
CA THR A 131 -0.41 17.88 -5.39
C THR A 131 -0.37 16.38 -5.60
N PHE A 132 0.51 15.67 -4.88
CA PHE A 132 0.54 14.21 -4.89
C PHE A 132 0.41 13.62 -3.50
N THR A 133 -0.16 12.42 -3.44
CA THR A 133 -0.19 11.56 -2.24
C THR A 133 0.20 10.16 -2.65
N LEU A 134 1.14 9.56 -1.90
CA LEU A 134 1.57 8.18 -2.09
C LEU A 134 1.95 7.54 -0.76
N ARG A 135 2.09 6.21 -0.76
CA ARG A 135 2.63 5.45 0.37
C ARG A 135 3.87 4.68 -0.09
N THR A 136 4.87 4.56 0.79
CA THR A 136 6.12 3.83 0.52
C THR A 136 6.46 2.91 1.68
N GLY A 137 7.13 1.78 1.38
CA GLY A 137 7.50 0.77 2.37
C GLY A 137 6.30 0.08 3.01
N GLU A 138 6.54 -0.93 3.81
CA GLU A 138 5.48 -1.70 4.49
C GLU A 138 5.43 -1.38 5.98
N ASN A 139 6.40 -1.86 6.76
CA ASN A 139 6.45 -1.66 8.21
C ASN A 139 7.90 -1.51 8.71
N PRO A 140 8.34 -0.31 9.12
CA PRO A 140 7.60 0.96 9.03
C PRO A 140 7.48 1.46 7.59
N GLY A 141 6.29 1.92 7.24
CA GLY A 141 6.02 2.62 5.99
C GLY A 141 5.79 4.11 6.21
N TYR A 142 5.61 4.84 5.12
CA TYR A 142 5.32 6.28 5.14
C TYR A 142 4.17 6.63 4.22
N ARG A 143 3.35 7.58 4.66
CA ARG A 143 2.45 8.34 3.82
C ARG A 143 3.11 9.67 3.51
N ILE A 144 3.26 9.98 2.22
CA ILE A 144 3.93 11.18 1.74
C ILE A 144 2.91 12.02 0.97
N ILE A 145 2.80 13.29 1.36
CA ILE A 145 2.06 14.32 0.64
C ILE A 145 3.05 15.37 0.17
N GLY A 146 2.97 15.75 -1.08
CA GLY A 146 3.86 16.74 -1.64
C GLY A 146 3.25 17.51 -2.81
N SER A 147 4.04 18.40 -3.36
CA SER A 147 3.74 19.07 -4.61
C SER A 147 4.85 18.84 -5.63
N ILE A 148 4.47 18.86 -6.90
CA ILE A 148 5.40 18.70 -8.01
C ILE A 148 5.07 19.72 -9.10
N THR A 149 6.11 20.40 -9.61
CA THR A 149 5.93 21.32 -10.74
C THR A 149 6.01 20.58 -12.08
N SER A 150 5.52 21.21 -13.15
CA SER A 150 5.69 20.73 -14.52
C SER A 150 7.17 20.60 -14.91
N SER A 151 8.08 21.28 -14.22
CA SER A 151 9.55 21.19 -14.40
C SER A 151 10.22 20.21 -13.44
N SER A 152 9.49 19.21 -12.95
CA SER A 152 9.98 18.11 -12.08
C SER A 152 10.54 18.49 -10.69
N VAL A 153 10.24 19.69 -10.21
CA VAL A 153 10.65 20.09 -8.85
C VAL A 153 9.64 19.55 -7.84
N ILE A 154 10.12 18.67 -6.95
CA ILE A 154 9.32 18.08 -5.86
C ILE A 154 9.53 18.89 -4.57
N LYS A 155 8.43 19.15 -3.85
CA LYS A 155 8.43 19.65 -2.47
C LYS A 155 7.57 18.73 -1.61
N VAL A 156 8.19 18.02 -0.66
CA VAL A 156 7.46 17.24 0.35
C VAL A 156 6.82 18.20 1.35
N LEU A 157 5.52 18.08 1.55
CA LEU A 157 4.72 18.89 2.47
C LEU A 157 4.50 18.19 3.80
N SER A 158 4.31 16.86 3.78
CA SER A 158 4.18 16.01 4.95
C SER A 158 4.74 14.63 4.64
N GLN A 159 5.41 14.04 5.64
CA GLN A 159 5.82 12.64 5.64
C GLN A 159 5.52 12.09 7.03
N GLU A 160 4.56 11.19 7.10
CA GLU A 160 4.08 10.60 8.34
C GLU A 160 4.33 9.09 8.31
N THR A 161 4.72 8.54 9.45
CA THR A 161 4.80 7.08 9.61
C THR A 161 3.42 6.48 9.34
N SER A 162 3.36 5.46 8.50
CA SER A 162 2.13 4.76 8.12
C SER A 162 2.34 3.27 8.23
N PHE A 163 1.40 2.58 8.85
CA PHE A 163 1.35 1.13 8.77
C PHE A 163 0.72 0.76 7.42
N ASN A 164 1.56 0.38 6.48
CA ASN A 164 1.15 0.03 5.14
C ASN A 164 0.87 -1.47 5.09
N SER A 165 -0.40 -1.83 5.22
CA SER A 165 -0.89 -3.19 5.01
C SER A 165 -2.11 -3.15 4.11
N CYS A 166 -2.30 -4.19 3.33
CA CYS A 166 -3.53 -4.32 2.56
C CYS A 166 -4.69 -4.67 3.50
N PRO A 167 -5.87 -4.08 3.28
CA PRO A 167 -6.96 -4.25 4.21
C PRO A 167 -7.37 -5.72 4.29
N ILE A 168 -7.02 -6.37 5.39
CA ILE A 168 -7.51 -7.70 5.79
C ILE A 168 -8.35 -7.45 7.05
N CYS A 169 -9.61 -7.06 6.90
CA CYS A 169 -10.39 -6.44 7.96
C CYS A 169 -11.85 -6.85 7.92
N LEU A 170 -12.58 -6.48 8.98
CA LEU A 170 -14.02 -6.65 9.15
C LEU A 170 -14.82 -5.54 8.45
N SER A 171 -16.06 -5.84 8.07
CA SER A 171 -17.01 -4.82 7.61
C SER A 171 -17.47 -3.92 8.75
N GLN A 172 -17.85 -2.69 8.43
CA GLN A 172 -18.59 -1.81 9.35
C GLN A 172 -19.84 -2.50 9.86
N GLY A 173 -20.20 -2.24 11.12
CA GLY A 173 -21.34 -2.86 11.78
C GLY A 173 -21.09 -4.28 12.29
N THR A 174 -19.87 -4.83 12.14
CA THR A 174 -19.51 -6.10 12.79
C THR A 174 -19.46 -5.92 14.30
N PHE A 175 -20.21 -6.73 15.04
CA PHE A 175 -20.28 -6.66 16.50
C PHE A 175 -19.14 -7.42 17.17
N ILE A 176 -18.39 -6.72 18.02
CA ILE A 176 -17.34 -7.32 18.86
C ILE A 176 -17.89 -7.57 20.27
N PHE A 177 -17.63 -8.75 20.81
CA PHE A 177 -18.17 -9.17 22.11
C PHE A 177 -17.35 -8.56 23.25
N THR A 178 -18.06 -7.94 24.19
CA THR A 178 -17.51 -7.30 25.39
C THR A 178 -18.21 -7.86 26.64
N PRO A 179 -17.66 -7.67 27.85
CA PRO A 179 -18.35 -8.02 29.09
C PRO A 179 -19.68 -7.28 29.31
N LEU A 180 -19.85 -6.12 28.67
CA LEU A 180 -21.06 -5.27 28.80
C LEU A 180 -22.03 -5.43 27.61
N GLY A 181 -21.84 -6.41 26.74
CA GLY A 181 -22.63 -6.64 25.54
C GLY A 181 -21.83 -6.59 24.26
N GLN A 182 -22.47 -6.22 23.18
CA GLN A 182 -21.86 -6.16 21.86
C GLN A 182 -21.64 -4.70 21.42
N VAL A 183 -20.48 -4.40 20.83
CA VAL A 183 -20.12 -3.07 20.35
C VAL A 183 -19.76 -3.16 18.86
N PRO A 184 -20.33 -2.31 17.96
CA PRO A 184 -19.91 -2.24 16.58
C PRO A 184 -18.40 -1.92 16.50
N VAL A 185 -17.69 -2.59 15.60
CA VAL A 185 -16.23 -2.50 15.47
C VAL A 185 -15.74 -1.07 15.25
N GLU A 186 -16.50 -0.26 14.52
CA GLU A 186 -16.20 1.14 14.26
C GLU A 186 -16.27 2.04 15.51
N ASN A 187 -16.94 1.58 16.56
CA ASN A 187 -17.10 2.31 17.83
C ASN A 187 -16.08 1.88 18.90
N LEU A 188 -15.29 0.84 18.63
CA LEU A 188 -14.24 0.41 19.56
C LEU A 188 -13.13 1.45 19.66
N LYS A 189 -12.55 1.53 20.87
CA LYS A 189 -11.40 2.39 21.18
C LYS A 189 -10.37 1.62 21.99
N PRO A 190 -9.07 1.94 21.86
CA PRO A 190 -8.05 1.43 22.77
C PRO A 190 -8.46 1.63 24.24
N GLY A 191 -8.22 0.62 25.07
CA GLY A 191 -8.60 0.57 26.47
C GLY A 191 -9.99 0.00 26.78
N MET A 192 -10.91 -0.10 25.81
CA MET A 192 -12.19 -0.79 25.99
C MET A 192 -11.95 -2.28 26.22
N ILE A 193 -12.75 -2.88 27.11
CA ILE A 193 -12.59 -4.30 27.46
C ILE A 193 -13.41 -5.16 26.51
N ILE A 194 -12.75 -6.17 25.90
CA ILE A 194 -13.38 -7.15 25.03
C ILE A 194 -13.07 -8.58 25.49
N TRP A 195 -13.82 -9.54 25.01
CA TRP A 195 -13.54 -10.95 25.24
C TRP A 195 -12.47 -11.46 24.28
N THR A 196 -11.52 -12.25 24.81
CA THR A 196 -10.56 -13.06 24.07
C THR A 196 -10.43 -14.44 24.71
N VAL A 197 -9.62 -15.31 24.13
CA VAL A 197 -9.18 -16.56 24.77
C VAL A 197 -7.69 -16.50 25.04
N ASP A 198 -7.26 -17.09 26.15
CA ASP A 198 -5.85 -17.29 26.44
C ASP A 198 -5.28 -18.52 25.67
N LYS A 199 -4.01 -18.82 25.88
CA LYS A 199 -3.33 -19.98 25.23
C LYS A 199 -3.92 -21.34 25.63
N THR A 200 -4.67 -21.39 26.71
CA THR A 200 -5.33 -22.63 27.19
C THR A 200 -6.78 -22.76 26.66
N GLY A 201 -7.25 -21.77 25.90
CA GLY A 201 -8.61 -21.72 25.38
C GLY A 201 -9.63 -21.14 26.36
N ILE A 202 -9.20 -20.65 27.53
CA ILE A 202 -10.08 -20.04 28.51
C ILE A 202 -10.44 -18.61 28.07
N ARG A 203 -11.75 -18.31 28.12
CA ARG A 203 -12.26 -16.97 27.82
C ARG A 203 -11.88 -15.98 28.92
N ILE A 204 -11.22 -14.89 28.54
CA ILE A 204 -10.76 -13.83 29.44
C ILE A 204 -11.16 -12.46 28.88
N ALA A 205 -11.31 -11.48 29.78
CA ALA A 205 -11.57 -10.08 29.44
C ALA A 205 -10.25 -9.31 29.41
N VAL A 206 -9.98 -8.59 28.30
CA VAL A 206 -8.73 -7.87 28.09
C VAL A 206 -8.98 -6.51 27.46
N PRO A 207 -8.10 -5.52 27.65
CA PRO A 207 -8.22 -4.25 26.95
C PRO A 207 -7.93 -4.42 25.44
N VAL A 208 -8.60 -3.65 24.62
CA VAL A 208 -8.20 -3.38 23.23
C VAL A 208 -6.90 -2.61 23.25
N LEU A 209 -5.87 -3.11 22.58
CA LEU A 209 -4.57 -2.45 22.46
C LEU A 209 -4.56 -1.48 21.29
N GLN A 210 -5.15 -1.90 20.18
CA GLN A 210 -5.17 -1.14 18.94
C GLN A 210 -6.46 -1.41 18.16
N VAL A 211 -6.93 -0.40 17.47
CA VAL A 211 -7.96 -0.51 16.42
C VAL A 211 -7.41 0.04 15.13
N SER A 212 -7.74 -0.60 14.02
CA SER A 212 -7.47 -0.04 12.69
C SER A 212 -8.76 0.42 12.03
N ARG A 213 -8.64 1.45 11.22
CA ARG A 213 -9.67 1.93 10.30
C ARG A 213 -9.01 2.22 8.97
N THR A 214 -9.25 1.38 7.98
CA THR A 214 -8.59 1.45 6.68
C THR A 214 -9.60 1.85 5.61
N ALA A 215 -9.31 2.91 4.87
CA ALA A 215 -10.14 3.34 3.74
C ALA A 215 -10.07 2.30 2.61
N VAL A 216 -11.22 1.94 2.07
CA VAL A 216 -11.36 1.06 0.91
C VAL A 216 -12.14 1.76 -0.19
N ARG A 217 -11.85 1.39 -1.43
CA ARG A 217 -12.59 1.90 -2.59
C ARG A 217 -14.04 1.43 -2.60
N LYS A 218 -14.89 2.10 -3.36
CA LYS A 218 -16.24 1.60 -3.66
C LYS A 218 -16.14 0.21 -4.31
N SER A 219 -17.12 -0.62 -3.99
CA SER A 219 -17.18 -2.00 -4.48
C SER A 219 -15.99 -2.88 -4.06
N PHE A 220 -15.40 -2.59 -2.88
CA PHE A 220 -14.38 -3.46 -2.29
C PHE A 220 -14.95 -4.87 -2.10
N ALA A 221 -14.26 -5.89 -2.62
CA ALA A 221 -14.72 -7.26 -2.53
C ALA A 221 -14.50 -7.81 -1.12
N MET A 222 -15.56 -8.32 -0.49
CA MET A 222 -15.50 -9.02 0.79
C MET A 222 -16.19 -10.39 0.67
N VAL A 223 -15.86 -11.29 1.59
CA VAL A 223 -16.53 -12.58 1.73
C VAL A 223 -17.57 -12.47 2.81
N ARG A 224 -18.78 -12.93 2.52
CA ARG A 224 -19.83 -13.18 3.53
C ARG A 224 -19.94 -14.67 3.75
N VAL A 225 -19.68 -15.09 4.99
CA VAL A 225 -19.83 -16.48 5.44
C VAL A 225 -21.05 -16.56 6.34
N GLN A 226 -21.94 -17.50 6.06
CA GLN A 226 -23.13 -17.81 6.89
C GLN A 226 -23.00 -19.22 7.45
N LEU A 227 -23.27 -19.39 8.73
CA LEU A 227 -23.25 -20.66 9.43
C LEU A 227 -24.65 -21.24 9.58
N GLU A 228 -24.75 -22.56 9.75
CA GLU A 228 -26.04 -23.26 9.96
C GLU A 228 -26.74 -22.83 11.28
N ASP A 229 -25.96 -22.38 12.27
CA ASP A 229 -26.50 -21.87 13.55
C ASP A 229 -26.98 -20.42 13.49
N GLY A 230 -27.00 -19.81 12.31
CA GLY A 230 -27.46 -18.44 12.06
C GLY A 230 -26.43 -17.34 12.23
N ARG A 231 -25.26 -17.64 12.77
CA ARG A 231 -24.15 -16.64 12.80
C ARG A 231 -23.67 -16.31 11.39
N SER A 232 -23.22 -15.07 11.20
CA SER A 232 -22.62 -14.67 9.93
C SER A 232 -21.55 -13.60 10.10
N ILE A 233 -20.57 -13.61 9.23
CA ILE A 233 -19.50 -12.62 9.19
C ILE A 233 -19.29 -12.11 7.78
N THR A 234 -19.03 -10.80 7.62
CA THR A 234 -18.56 -10.20 6.37
C THR A 234 -17.21 -9.59 6.64
N ALA A 235 -16.19 -10.09 5.98
CA ALA A 235 -14.82 -9.65 6.17
C ALA A 235 -14.01 -9.78 4.85
N SER A 236 -12.81 -9.24 4.85
CA SER A 236 -11.85 -9.52 3.79
C SER A 236 -11.57 -11.02 3.71
N ALA A 237 -11.45 -11.56 2.52
CA ALA A 237 -11.27 -13.00 2.33
C ALA A 237 -9.97 -13.54 2.98
N GLY A 238 -8.92 -12.74 3.07
CA GLY A 238 -7.68 -13.08 3.79
C GLY A 238 -7.76 -12.91 5.31
N HIS A 239 -8.95 -12.64 5.89
CA HIS A 239 -9.07 -12.50 7.35
C HIS A 239 -8.90 -13.85 8.02
N PRO A 240 -7.90 -14.03 8.94
CA PRO A 240 -7.62 -15.30 9.55
C PRO A 240 -8.67 -15.66 10.62
N THR A 241 -9.02 -16.93 10.66
CA THR A 241 -9.81 -17.52 11.74
C THR A 241 -8.91 -17.97 12.90
N SER A 242 -9.51 -18.39 13.99
CA SER A 242 -8.79 -18.91 15.17
C SER A 242 -7.93 -20.16 14.88
N VAL A 243 -8.23 -20.89 13.81
CA VAL A 243 -7.46 -22.06 13.37
C VAL A 243 -6.42 -21.72 12.30
N GLY A 244 -6.27 -20.44 11.94
CA GLY A 244 -5.25 -19.96 11.00
C GLY A 244 -5.61 -20.15 9.52
N ILE A 245 -6.84 -20.54 9.20
CA ILE A 245 -7.35 -20.59 7.83
C ILE A 245 -8.03 -19.25 7.52
N ASP A 246 -7.76 -18.67 6.39
CA ASP A 246 -8.39 -17.43 5.94
C ASP A 246 -9.84 -17.70 5.53
N LEU A 247 -10.74 -16.74 5.80
CA LEU A 247 -12.18 -16.89 5.54
C LEU A 247 -12.49 -17.23 4.07
N GLY A 248 -11.72 -16.74 3.13
CA GLY A 248 -11.92 -17.01 1.71
C GLY A 248 -11.45 -18.39 1.24
N ASN A 249 -10.74 -19.15 2.08
CA ASN A 249 -10.27 -20.51 1.79
C ASN A 249 -11.22 -21.59 2.27
N TYR A 250 -12.34 -21.23 2.91
CA TYR A 250 -13.38 -22.16 3.30
C TYR A 250 -14.35 -22.47 2.16
N ASN A 251 -14.95 -23.65 2.24
CA ASN A 251 -16.02 -24.10 1.35
C ASN A 251 -17.34 -24.27 2.12
N VAL A 252 -18.43 -24.34 1.41
CA VAL A 252 -19.73 -24.73 1.98
C VAL A 252 -19.59 -26.14 2.57
N ALA A 253 -20.20 -26.36 3.73
CA ALA A 253 -20.13 -27.54 4.60
C ALA A 253 -18.84 -27.70 5.44
N ASP A 254 -17.81 -26.87 5.25
CA ASP A 254 -16.67 -26.84 6.17
C ASP A 254 -17.10 -26.36 7.56
N MET A 255 -16.35 -26.75 8.58
CA MET A 255 -16.57 -26.33 9.97
C MET A 255 -15.86 -25.02 10.27
N LEU A 256 -16.61 -24.03 10.75
CA LEU A 256 -16.07 -22.77 11.26
C LEU A 256 -16.66 -22.48 12.64
N ASP A 257 -15.76 -22.37 13.64
CA ASP A 257 -16.13 -22.02 15.02
C ASP A 257 -17.31 -22.84 15.58
N GLY A 258 -17.25 -24.17 15.38
CA GLY A 258 -18.20 -25.13 15.91
C GLY A 258 -19.50 -25.32 15.11
N SER A 259 -19.68 -24.62 13.97
CA SER A 259 -20.86 -24.79 13.12
C SER A 259 -20.43 -24.99 11.65
N LYS A 260 -21.27 -25.68 10.86
CA LYS A 260 -21.05 -25.81 9.43
C LYS A 260 -21.35 -24.52 8.70
N ILE A 261 -20.60 -24.26 7.65
CA ILE A 261 -20.85 -23.17 6.73
C ILE A 261 -22.00 -23.57 5.79
N SER A 262 -23.09 -22.82 5.85
CA SER A 262 -24.27 -23.02 4.99
C SER A 262 -24.16 -22.26 3.67
N LYS A 263 -23.43 -21.10 3.65
CA LYS A 263 -23.30 -20.28 2.45
C LYS A 263 -22.03 -19.43 2.50
N ILE A 264 -21.41 -19.23 1.32
CA ILE A 264 -20.31 -18.29 1.11
C ILE A 264 -20.63 -17.46 -0.15
N ASP A 265 -20.62 -16.14 0.01
CA ASP A 265 -20.83 -15.19 -1.09
C ASP A 265 -19.67 -14.19 -1.16
N ILE A 266 -19.27 -13.81 -2.36
CA ILE A 266 -18.46 -12.60 -2.56
C ILE A 266 -19.43 -11.43 -2.70
N VAL A 267 -19.27 -10.42 -1.85
CA VAL A 267 -20.16 -9.26 -1.78
C VAL A 267 -19.39 -7.97 -2.09
N SER A 268 -20.05 -7.05 -2.79
CA SER A 268 -19.56 -5.71 -3.02
C SER A 268 -19.78 -4.85 -1.77
N TYR A 269 -18.70 -4.36 -1.17
CA TYR A 269 -18.75 -3.55 0.04
C TYR A 269 -18.54 -2.07 -0.28
N ASN A 270 -19.43 -1.19 0.23
CA ASN A 270 -19.50 0.22 -0.16
C ASN A 270 -19.40 1.21 1.02
N ALA A 271 -19.15 0.75 2.25
CA ALA A 271 -19.13 1.64 3.41
C ALA A 271 -17.87 2.53 3.54
N GLY A 272 -16.90 2.36 2.65
CA GLY A 272 -15.73 3.23 2.54
C GLY A 272 -14.60 2.94 3.53
N PHE A 273 -14.84 2.19 4.62
CA PHE A 273 -13.82 1.81 5.60
C PHE A 273 -14.02 0.38 6.08
N THR A 274 -12.91 -0.28 6.38
CA THR A 274 -12.85 -1.59 7.04
C THR A 274 -12.08 -1.47 8.35
N TYR A 275 -12.23 -2.45 9.24
CA TYR A 275 -11.78 -2.35 10.63
C TYR A 275 -11.13 -3.64 11.10
N ASP A 276 -10.11 -3.52 11.96
CA ASP A 276 -9.59 -4.65 12.74
C ASP A 276 -9.26 -4.22 14.16
N VAL A 277 -9.13 -5.20 15.05
CA VAL A 277 -8.98 -5.00 16.48
C VAL A 277 -7.87 -5.87 17.00
N LEU A 278 -6.89 -5.28 17.70
CA LEU A 278 -5.89 -6.03 18.44
C LEU A 278 -6.29 -6.10 19.92
N PRO A 279 -6.72 -7.27 20.42
CA PRO A 279 -6.95 -7.46 21.84
C PRO A 279 -5.65 -7.54 22.63
N GLY A 280 -5.71 -7.26 23.91
CA GLY A 280 -4.70 -7.67 24.88
C GLY A 280 -4.62 -9.21 24.98
N GLY A 281 -3.75 -9.73 25.87
CA GLY A 281 -3.53 -11.16 25.96
C GLY A 281 -2.58 -11.68 24.86
N ASP A 282 -2.41 -12.98 24.70
CA ASP A 282 -1.31 -13.58 23.93
C ASP A 282 -1.73 -14.18 22.59
N THR A 283 -3.04 -14.35 22.35
CA THR A 283 -3.53 -15.08 21.18
C THR A 283 -3.88 -14.18 20.00
N GLY A 284 -4.30 -12.94 20.27
CA GLY A 284 -4.82 -12.02 19.28
C GLY A 284 -6.24 -12.41 18.80
N PHE A 285 -6.93 -13.32 19.49
CA PHE A 285 -8.28 -13.75 19.12
C PHE A 285 -9.36 -12.83 19.71
N TYR A 286 -10.49 -12.69 19.00
CA TYR A 286 -11.66 -11.96 19.45
C TYR A 286 -12.91 -12.49 18.77
N TRP A 287 -14.08 -12.31 19.38
CA TRP A 287 -15.35 -12.70 18.76
C TRP A 287 -15.95 -11.55 17.95
N ALA A 288 -16.13 -11.81 16.66
CA ALA A 288 -16.80 -10.94 15.70
C ALA A 288 -18.11 -11.58 15.24
N ASN A 289 -19.24 -10.97 15.52
CA ASN A 289 -20.59 -11.56 15.33
C ASN A 289 -20.73 -12.97 15.93
N GLY A 290 -20.04 -13.22 17.05
CA GLY A 290 -20.03 -14.52 17.72
C GLY A 290 -19.12 -15.58 17.12
N ILE A 291 -18.35 -15.28 16.07
CA ILE A 291 -17.35 -16.15 15.43
C ILE A 291 -15.97 -15.77 15.93
N LEU A 292 -15.16 -16.72 16.36
CA LEU A 292 -13.81 -16.49 16.87
C LEU A 292 -12.83 -16.29 15.70
N LEU A 293 -12.32 -15.09 15.57
CA LEU A 293 -11.36 -14.68 14.55
C LEU A 293 -10.03 -14.26 15.18
N LYS A 294 -9.00 -14.07 14.34
CA LYS A 294 -7.67 -13.61 14.74
C LYS A 294 -7.39 -12.23 14.18
N SER A 295 -6.86 -11.34 15.00
CA SER A 295 -6.37 -10.04 14.56
C SER A 295 -5.25 -10.15 13.52
N THR A 296 -5.26 -9.25 12.55
CA THR A 296 -4.16 -9.08 11.61
C THR A 296 -3.17 -7.99 12.06
N LEU A 297 -3.52 -7.26 13.13
CA LEU A 297 -2.63 -6.26 13.71
C LEU A 297 -1.55 -6.94 14.55
N MET A 298 -0.32 -6.46 14.43
CA MET A 298 0.82 -6.95 15.20
C MET A 298 1.02 -6.11 16.46
N ARG A 299 1.63 -6.73 17.47
CA ARG A 299 2.10 -6.06 18.69
C ARG A 299 3.43 -5.39 18.47
#